data_c5f942ee62107ea97d572030d418f8e6
#
_entry.id   c5f942ee62107ea97d572030d418f8e6
#
_cell.length_a   1.000
_cell.length_b   1.000
_cell.length_c   1.000
_cell.angle_alpha   90.00
_cell.angle_beta   90.00
_cell.angle_gamma   90.00
#
_symmetry.space_group_name_H-M   'P 1'
#
loop_
_entity.id
_entity.type
_entity.pdbx_description
1 polymer ?
#
loop_
_entity_poly.entity_id
_entity_poly.type
_entity_poly.pdbx_seq_one_letter_code
_entity_poly.pdbx_strand_id
1 'polypeptide(L)'
;MIHLAIDIGASSGRHIAAWREDGELKMKEIYRFPNLPQEQDDRLVWDLDRLCREVVSGLRACGEQGITPDSVGIDTWAVDYVLLDGADKPIPPLYCYRDSRGAEGAEIAHKVIPFDRLYAKTGIQFQPFNTIYQLCWDKAHGRLEHAADFLMLPEYLSFYLSGVKAHED
;
A
#
# COMPACT_ATOMS: atom_id res chain seq x y z
N MET A 1 21.74 12.61 12.40
CA MET A 1 20.36 12.46 11.90
C MET A 1 20.21 11.05 11.38
N ILE A 2 19.22 10.32 11.86
CA ILE A 2 18.91 8.94 11.50
C ILE A 2 17.56 8.92 10.79
N HIS A 3 17.48 8.33 9.63
CA HIS A 3 16.24 8.15 8.86
C HIS A 3 15.86 6.68 8.86
N LEU A 4 14.59 6.36 9.08
CA LEU A 4 14.09 5.00 8.97
C LEU A 4 13.31 4.85 7.68
N ALA A 5 13.75 3.94 6.82
CA ALA A 5 13.02 3.49 5.66
C ALA A 5 12.28 2.19 5.97
N ILE A 6 10.97 2.17 5.75
CA ILE A 6 10.12 0.99 5.83
C ILE A 6 9.78 0.60 4.39
N ASP A 7 10.42 -0.45 3.90
CA ASP A 7 10.28 -0.97 2.53
C ASP A 7 9.49 -2.28 2.58
N ILE A 8 8.24 -2.26 2.11
CA ILE A 8 7.34 -3.40 2.14
C ILE A 8 7.09 -3.90 0.72
N GLY A 9 7.75 -4.98 0.37
CA GLY A 9 7.50 -5.68 -0.89
C GLY A 9 6.39 -6.73 -0.78
N ALA A 10 6.00 -7.30 -1.92
CA ALA A 10 4.94 -8.31 -2.01
C ALA A 10 5.30 -9.68 -1.39
N SER A 11 6.54 -9.88 -0.95
CA SER A 11 6.99 -11.14 -0.32
C SER A 11 7.63 -10.93 1.05
N SER A 12 8.11 -9.73 1.36
CA SER A 12 8.69 -9.39 2.66
C SER A 12 8.73 -7.89 2.86
N GLY A 13 8.68 -7.45 4.11
CA GLY A 13 8.95 -6.08 4.51
C GLY A 13 10.19 -5.98 5.38
N ARG A 14 10.82 -4.81 5.39
CA ARG A 14 12.01 -4.52 6.20
C ARG A 14 12.04 -3.07 6.66
N HIS A 15 12.67 -2.85 7.81
CA HIS A 15 12.95 -1.55 8.36
C HIS A 15 14.46 -1.35 8.33
N ILE A 16 14.91 -0.27 7.71
CA ILE A 16 16.33 0.04 7.52
C ILE A 16 16.59 1.43 8.10
N ALA A 17 17.42 1.49 9.14
CA ALA A 17 17.94 2.76 9.64
C ALA A 17 19.13 3.19 8.78
N ALA A 18 19.16 4.46 8.38
CA ALA A 18 20.22 5.05 7.59
C ALA A 18 20.69 6.38 8.21
N TRP A 19 22.00 6.60 8.23
CA TRP A 19 22.65 7.83 8.74
C TRP A 19 23.94 8.13 7.99
N ARG A 20 24.46 9.35 8.15
CA ARG A 20 25.79 9.69 7.67
C ARG A 20 26.81 9.65 8.80
N GLU A 21 27.95 9.01 8.54
CA GLU A 21 29.10 8.93 9.41
C GLU A 21 30.35 9.10 8.57
N ASP A 22 31.24 10.04 8.93
CA ASP A 22 32.47 10.36 8.20
C ASP A 22 32.26 10.62 6.69
N GLY A 23 31.12 11.22 6.33
CA GLY A 23 30.73 11.53 4.94
C GLY A 23 30.14 10.36 4.17
N GLU A 24 30.17 9.14 4.71
CA GLU A 24 29.59 7.93 4.12
C GLU A 24 28.16 7.67 4.59
N LEU A 25 27.36 7.08 3.72
CA LEU A 25 26.03 6.56 4.08
C LEU A 25 26.20 5.20 4.78
N LYS A 26 25.76 5.12 6.02
CA LYS A 26 25.66 3.87 6.78
C LYS A 26 24.21 3.42 6.81
N MET A 27 23.98 2.10 6.71
CA MET A 27 22.66 1.50 6.77
C MET A 27 22.69 0.26 7.65
N LYS A 28 21.61 0.05 8.40
CA LYS A 28 21.42 -1.14 9.23
C LYS A 28 19.99 -1.64 9.10
N GLU A 29 19.83 -2.91 8.74
CA GLU A 29 18.53 -3.58 8.83
C GLU A 29 18.15 -3.76 10.31
N ILE A 30 17.01 -3.25 10.71
CA ILE A 30 16.52 -3.27 12.10
C ILE A 30 15.53 -4.40 12.30
N TYR A 31 14.64 -4.61 11.32
CA TYR A 31 13.55 -5.56 11.41
C TYR A 31 13.17 -6.09 10.03
N ARG A 32 12.73 -7.34 9.98
CA ARG A 32 12.24 -7.97 8.74
C ARG A 32 11.07 -8.89 9.05
N PHE A 33 10.10 -8.94 8.14
CA PHE A 33 8.95 -9.82 8.24
C PHE A 33 8.57 -10.40 6.88
N PRO A 34 7.98 -11.61 6.81
CA PRO A 34 7.41 -12.15 5.59
C PRO A 34 6.09 -11.43 5.27
N ASN A 35 5.82 -11.23 3.98
CA ASN A 35 4.57 -10.65 3.51
C ASN A 35 4.03 -11.50 2.36
N LEU A 36 2.90 -12.15 2.55
CA LEU A 36 2.25 -12.98 1.55
C LEU A 36 0.75 -12.69 1.58
N PRO A 37 0.09 -12.65 0.41
CA PRO A 37 -1.36 -12.56 0.36
C PRO A 37 -1.99 -13.84 0.94
N GLN A 38 -3.23 -13.72 1.37
CA GLN A 38 -4.05 -14.80 1.92
C GLN A 38 -5.26 -15.02 1.03
N GLU A 39 -5.77 -16.24 1.01
CA GLU A 39 -7.06 -16.55 0.40
C GLU A 39 -8.18 -16.31 1.41
N GLN A 40 -9.17 -15.55 1.00
CA GLN A 40 -10.38 -15.28 1.77
C GLN A 40 -11.57 -15.22 0.80
N ASP A 41 -12.58 -16.08 0.99
CA ASP A 41 -13.81 -16.12 0.17
C ASP A 41 -13.51 -16.17 -1.35
N ASP A 42 -12.61 -17.07 -1.75
CA ASP A 42 -12.14 -17.26 -3.14
C ASP A 42 -11.44 -16.02 -3.76
N ARG A 43 -10.97 -15.09 -2.91
CA ARG A 43 -10.24 -13.88 -3.31
C ARG A 43 -8.88 -13.80 -2.63
N LEU A 44 -7.93 -13.15 -3.29
CA LEU A 44 -6.62 -12.84 -2.69
C LEU A 44 -6.65 -11.49 -1.98
N VAL A 45 -6.28 -11.50 -0.71
CA VAL A 45 -6.29 -10.31 0.16
C VAL A 45 -4.97 -10.15 0.90
N TRP A 46 -4.68 -8.92 1.32
CA TRP A 46 -3.63 -8.62 2.29
C TRP A 46 -4.24 -8.48 3.69
N ASP A 47 -3.55 -8.96 4.70
CA ASP A 47 -3.90 -8.71 6.10
C ASP A 47 -3.42 -7.31 6.50
N LEU A 48 -4.33 -6.32 6.38
CA LEU A 48 -4.04 -4.92 6.68
C LEU A 48 -3.65 -4.71 8.14
N ASP A 49 -4.35 -5.37 9.07
CA ASP A 49 -4.05 -5.28 10.51
C ASP A 49 -2.66 -5.82 10.83
N ARG A 50 -2.28 -6.90 10.17
CA ARG A 50 -0.93 -7.44 10.27
C ARG A 50 0.11 -6.45 9.74
N LEU A 51 -0.09 -5.86 8.57
CA LEU A 51 0.82 -4.86 8.02
C LEU A 51 1.01 -3.70 8.99
N CYS A 52 -0.07 -3.17 9.57
CA CYS A 52 0.00 -2.14 10.60
C CYS A 52 0.81 -2.59 11.83
N ARG A 53 0.58 -3.81 12.32
CA ARG A 53 1.35 -4.38 13.44
C ARG A 53 2.84 -4.52 13.10
N GLU A 54 3.18 -4.97 11.90
CA GLU A 54 4.58 -5.13 11.47
C GLU A 54 5.31 -3.78 11.35
N VAL A 55 4.63 -2.75 10.87
CA VAL A 55 5.16 -1.37 10.85
C VAL A 55 5.50 -0.91 12.27
N VAL A 56 4.59 -1.10 13.22
CA VAL A 56 4.84 -0.73 14.64
C VAL A 56 5.91 -1.60 15.28
N SER A 57 5.97 -2.89 14.95
CA SER A 57 6.99 -3.81 15.49
C SER A 57 8.40 -3.40 15.09
N GLY A 58 8.59 -2.96 13.85
CA GLY A 58 9.88 -2.45 13.41
C GLY A 58 10.29 -1.14 14.10
N LEU A 59 9.32 -0.24 14.37
CA LEU A 59 9.58 0.95 15.18
C LEU A 59 9.99 0.61 16.62
N ARG A 60 9.34 -0.37 17.24
CA ARG A 60 9.75 -0.87 18.57
C ARG A 60 11.14 -1.47 18.55
N ALA A 61 11.48 -2.25 17.51
CA ALA A 61 12.80 -2.83 17.35
C ALA A 61 13.90 -1.76 17.21
N CYS A 62 13.61 -0.57 16.67
CA CYS A 62 14.54 0.56 16.72
C CYS A 62 14.84 0.95 18.17
N GLY A 63 13.80 1.17 18.99
CA GLY A 63 13.95 1.54 20.40
C GLY A 63 14.73 0.50 21.21
N GLU A 64 14.44 -0.80 20.99
CA GLU A 64 15.15 -1.90 21.66
C GLU A 64 16.65 -1.94 21.29
N GLN A 65 17.02 -1.46 20.10
CA GLN A 65 18.41 -1.34 19.65
C GLN A 65 19.03 0.03 19.96
N GLY A 66 18.35 0.88 20.74
CA GLY A 66 18.84 2.22 21.11
C GLY A 66 18.87 3.22 19.95
N ILE A 67 18.08 2.96 18.89
CA ILE A 67 17.99 3.82 17.70
C ILE A 67 16.70 4.64 17.77
N THR A 68 16.83 5.97 17.73
CA THR A 68 15.71 6.90 17.65
C THR A 68 15.75 7.59 16.30
N PRO A 69 14.89 7.23 15.33
CA PRO A 69 14.86 7.90 14.05
C PRO A 69 14.36 9.35 14.17
N ASP A 70 14.97 10.24 13.42
CA ASP A 70 14.53 11.65 13.25
C ASP A 70 13.37 11.75 12.24
N SER A 71 13.27 10.78 11.32
CA SER A 71 12.17 10.68 10.36
C SER A 71 11.90 9.23 9.95
N VAL A 72 10.68 8.99 9.46
CA VAL A 72 10.23 7.70 8.92
C VAL A 72 9.65 7.94 7.53
N GLY A 73 10.06 7.11 6.57
CA GLY A 73 9.44 7.02 5.25
C GLY A 73 8.96 5.60 5.00
N ILE A 74 7.80 5.47 4.36
CA ILE A 74 7.19 4.16 4.04
C ILE A 74 7.03 4.05 2.53
N ASP A 75 7.52 2.95 1.97
CA ASP A 75 7.29 2.54 0.60
C ASP A 75 6.70 1.13 0.56
N THR A 76 5.83 0.87 -0.42
CA THR A 76 5.22 -0.43 -0.64
C THR A 76 5.18 -0.75 -2.13
N TRP A 77 4.66 -1.95 -2.48
CA TRP A 77 4.28 -2.21 -3.88
C TRP A 77 3.17 -1.25 -4.31
N ALA A 78 3.14 -0.94 -5.60
CA ALA A 78 2.14 -0.04 -6.19
C ALA A 78 0.75 -0.69 -6.32
N VAL A 79 -0.22 0.12 -6.75
CA VAL A 79 -1.57 -0.19 -7.25
C VAL A 79 -2.62 -0.60 -6.22
N ASP A 80 -2.25 -1.09 -5.04
CA ASP A 80 -3.21 -1.46 -4.00
C ASP A 80 -3.52 -0.27 -3.09
N TYR A 81 -4.76 -0.20 -2.62
CA TYR A 81 -5.30 0.90 -1.85
C TYR A 81 -6.26 0.42 -0.78
N VAL A 82 -6.44 1.24 0.24
CA VAL A 82 -7.38 1.05 1.33
C VAL A 82 -8.56 2.01 1.13
N LEU A 83 -9.78 1.48 1.01
CA LEU A 83 -11.00 2.30 1.06
C LEU A 83 -11.29 2.70 2.49
N LEU A 84 -11.70 3.95 2.70
CA LEU A 84 -12.05 4.50 4.01
C LEU A 84 -13.52 4.91 4.04
N ASP A 85 -14.20 4.65 5.15
CA ASP A 85 -15.55 5.14 5.40
C ASP A 85 -15.56 6.63 5.85
N GLY A 86 -16.74 7.19 6.10
CA GLY A 86 -16.89 8.57 6.55
C GLY A 86 -16.34 8.87 7.95
N ALA A 87 -15.85 7.85 8.68
CA ALA A 87 -15.18 7.97 9.97
C ALA A 87 -13.67 7.63 9.86
N ASP A 88 -13.13 7.62 8.64
CA ASP A 88 -11.74 7.28 8.32
C ASP A 88 -11.34 5.84 8.72
N LYS A 89 -12.29 4.93 8.81
CA LYS A 89 -12.03 3.52 9.10
C LYS A 89 -11.88 2.71 7.83
N PRO A 90 -10.93 1.76 7.78
CA PRO A 90 -10.78 0.87 6.63
C PRO A 90 -12.05 0.07 6.34
N ILE A 91 -12.41 -0.01 5.06
CA ILE A 91 -13.47 -0.89 4.55
C ILE A 91 -12.80 -2.17 4.05
N PRO A 92 -12.91 -3.29 4.79
CA PRO A 92 -12.31 -4.55 4.39
C PRO A 92 -13.03 -5.18 3.18
N PRO A 93 -12.35 -6.14 2.51
CA PRO A 93 -10.96 -6.50 2.64
C PRO A 93 -10.03 -5.57 1.85
N LEU A 94 -8.73 -5.55 2.20
CA LEU A 94 -7.68 -5.01 1.35
C LEU A 94 -7.33 -6.08 0.31
N TYR A 95 -7.80 -5.93 -0.91
CA TYR A 95 -7.52 -6.88 -1.98
C TYR A 95 -6.07 -6.81 -2.46
N CYS A 96 -5.54 -7.97 -2.82
CA CYS A 96 -4.23 -8.08 -3.45
C CYS A 96 -4.34 -7.79 -4.96
N TYR A 97 -3.36 -7.08 -5.52
CA TYR A 97 -3.30 -6.80 -6.96
C TYR A 97 -3.24 -8.06 -7.84
N ARG A 98 -2.90 -9.22 -7.28
CA ARG A 98 -2.88 -10.52 -7.98
C ARG A 98 -4.25 -11.20 -8.01
N ASP A 99 -5.25 -10.61 -7.35
CA ASP A 99 -6.63 -11.10 -7.39
C ASP A 99 -7.23 -10.96 -8.79
N SER A 100 -8.08 -11.91 -9.18
CA SER A 100 -8.73 -11.94 -10.50
C SER A 100 -9.64 -10.74 -10.75
N ARG A 101 -10.10 -10.03 -9.70
CA ARG A 101 -10.98 -8.86 -9.82
C ARG A 101 -10.41 -7.77 -10.73
N GLY A 102 -9.08 -7.66 -10.83
CA GLY A 102 -8.44 -6.68 -11.70
C GLY A 102 -8.74 -6.95 -13.19
N ALA A 103 -8.71 -8.21 -13.62
CA ALA A 103 -9.10 -8.60 -14.97
C ALA A 103 -10.59 -8.36 -15.24
N GLU A 104 -11.47 -8.74 -14.29
CA GLU A 104 -12.91 -8.45 -14.34
C GLU A 104 -13.18 -6.94 -14.45
N GLY A 105 -12.47 -6.14 -13.66
CA GLY A 105 -12.58 -4.67 -13.67
C GLY A 105 -12.07 -4.05 -14.98
N ALA A 106 -11.04 -4.63 -15.61
CA ALA A 106 -10.58 -4.18 -16.92
C ALA A 106 -11.65 -4.39 -18.01
N GLU A 107 -12.35 -5.51 -17.99
CA GLU A 107 -13.48 -5.75 -18.91
C GLU A 107 -14.60 -4.71 -18.69
N ILE A 108 -14.89 -4.33 -17.44
CA ILE A 108 -15.87 -3.31 -17.12
C ILE A 108 -15.40 -1.94 -17.63
N ALA A 109 -14.14 -1.56 -17.34
CA ALA A 109 -13.56 -0.28 -17.73
C ALA A 109 -13.55 -0.08 -19.24
N HIS A 110 -13.17 -1.12 -20.00
CA HIS A 110 -13.03 -1.05 -21.46
C HIS A 110 -14.38 -0.96 -22.20
N LYS A 111 -15.50 -1.28 -21.55
CA LYS A 111 -16.85 -0.99 -22.09
C LYS A 111 -17.17 0.51 -22.07
N VAL A 112 -16.53 1.28 -21.17
CA VAL A 112 -16.73 2.73 -21.02
C VAL A 112 -15.67 3.51 -21.76
N ILE A 113 -14.39 3.13 -21.63
CA ILE A 113 -13.26 3.74 -22.29
C ILE A 113 -12.38 2.64 -22.91
N PRO A 114 -12.31 2.51 -24.26
CA PRO A 114 -11.40 1.58 -24.91
C PRO A 114 -9.94 1.82 -24.52
N PHE A 115 -9.15 0.76 -24.49
CA PHE A 115 -7.77 0.82 -23.99
C PHE A 115 -6.89 1.82 -24.77
N ASP A 116 -7.02 1.88 -26.08
CA ASP A 116 -6.27 2.83 -26.92
C ASP A 116 -6.49 4.29 -26.49
N ARG A 117 -7.73 4.66 -26.16
CA ARG A 117 -8.08 5.99 -25.64
C ARG A 117 -7.53 6.21 -24.23
N LEU A 118 -7.58 5.18 -23.38
CA LEU A 118 -7.01 5.25 -22.03
C LEU A 118 -5.49 5.44 -22.11
N TYR A 119 -4.83 4.63 -22.94
CA TYR A 119 -3.40 4.72 -23.17
C TYR A 119 -2.98 6.09 -23.74
N ALA A 120 -3.72 6.61 -24.72
CA ALA A 120 -3.44 7.92 -25.29
C ALA A 120 -3.51 9.08 -24.27
N LYS A 121 -4.30 8.91 -23.19
CA LYS A 121 -4.41 9.89 -22.12
C LYS A 121 -3.35 9.75 -21.03
N THR A 122 -2.97 8.52 -20.69
CA THR A 122 -2.16 8.21 -19.49
C THR A 122 -0.74 7.81 -19.82
N GLY A 123 -0.48 7.28 -21.02
CA GLY A 123 0.79 6.66 -21.39
C GLY A 123 1.08 5.36 -20.63
N ILE A 124 0.13 4.84 -19.85
CA ILE A 124 0.34 3.68 -18.99
C ILE A 124 -0.05 2.41 -19.74
N GLN A 125 0.87 1.45 -19.82
CA GLN A 125 0.63 0.16 -20.45
C GLN A 125 -0.49 -0.62 -19.74
N PHE A 126 -1.17 -1.49 -20.49
CA PHE A 126 -2.17 -2.36 -19.91
C PHE A 126 -1.54 -3.36 -18.94
N GLN A 127 -2.04 -3.33 -17.70
CA GLN A 127 -1.83 -4.36 -16.71
C GLN A 127 -3.15 -4.54 -15.94
N PRO A 128 -3.70 -5.74 -15.85
CA PRO A 128 -5.02 -5.97 -15.24
C PRO A 128 -5.08 -5.54 -13.77
N PHE A 129 -3.94 -5.47 -13.11
CA PHE A 129 -3.83 -5.04 -11.71
C PHE A 129 -3.79 -3.52 -11.50
N ASN A 130 -3.77 -2.69 -12.55
CA ASN A 130 -3.76 -1.24 -12.37
C ASN A 130 -4.97 -0.76 -11.56
N THR A 131 -4.73 0.22 -10.70
CA THR A 131 -5.73 0.75 -9.73
C THR A 131 -7.06 1.11 -10.38
N ILE A 132 -7.03 1.69 -11.59
CA ILE A 132 -8.27 2.05 -12.29
C ILE A 132 -9.20 0.85 -12.51
N TYR A 133 -8.65 -0.32 -12.83
CA TYR A 133 -9.43 -1.53 -13.06
C TYR A 133 -9.98 -2.09 -11.74
N GLN A 134 -9.17 -2.07 -10.70
CA GLN A 134 -9.60 -2.46 -9.36
C GLN A 134 -10.76 -1.56 -8.87
N LEU A 135 -10.67 -0.24 -9.07
CA LEU A 135 -11.74 0.72 -8.73
C LEU A 135 -13.00 0.51 -9.57
N CYS A 136 -12.87 0.17 -10.86
CA CYS A 136 -14.02 -0.17 -11.71
C CYS A 136 -14.76 -1.41 -11.18
N TRP A 137 -14.02 -2.41 -10.71
CA TRP A 137 -14.60 -3.58 -10.08
C TRP A 137 -15.30 -3.23 -8.77
N ASP A 138 -14.64 -2.48 -7.87
CA ASP A 138 -15.22 -2.04 -6.60
C ASP A 138 -16.51 -1.23 -6.81
N LYS A 139 -16.53 -0.35 -7.82
CA LYS A 139 -17.72 0.42 -8.18
C LYS A 139 -18.86 -0.49 -8.64
N ALA A 140 -18.59 -1.44 -9.52
CA ALA A 140 -19.59 -2.34 -10.06
C ALA A 140 -20.20 -3.28 -9.00
N HIS A 141 -19.45 -3.52 -7.90
CA HIS A 141 -19.89 -4.37 -6.78
C HIS A 141 -20.34 -3.57 -5.53
N GLY A 142 -20.62 -2.27 -5.69
CA GLY A 142 -21.21 -1.43 -4.65
C GLY A 142 -20.26 -1.01 -3.51
N ARG A 143 -18.97 -1.40 -3.56
CA ARG A 143 -18.04 -1.09 -2.47
C ARG A 143 -17.78 0.40 -2.32
N LEU A 144 -17.75 1.15 -3.43
CA LEU A 144 -17.54 2.59 -3.40
C LEU A 144 -18.74 3.37 -2.83
N GLU A 145 -19.90 2.75 -2.69
CA GLU A 145 -21.08 3.39 -2.07
C GLU A 145 -20.87 3.66 -0.57
N HIS A 146 -19.97 2.90 0.05
CA HIS A 146 -19.64 3.02 1.47
C HIS A 146 -18.33 3.76 1.71
N ALA A 147 -17.59 4.08 0.65
CA ALA A 147 -16.31 4.75 0.73
C ALA A 147 -16.47 6.27 0.63
N ALA A 148 -15.90 6.98 1.59
CA ALA A 148 -15.78 8.44 1.57
C ALA A 148 -14.42 8.87 0.99
N ASP A 149 -13.39 7.99 1.07
CA ASP A 149 -12.05 8.29 0.64
C ASP A 149 -11.29 6.99 0.30
N PHE A 150 -10.14 7.10 -0.34
CA PHE A 150 -9.19 6.00 -0.44
C PHE A 150 -7.75 6.52 -0.31
N LEU A 151 -6.88 5.69 0.22
CA LEU A 151 -5.45 5.95 0.31
C LEU A 151 -4.69 4.81 -0.36
N MET A 152 -3.66 5.13 -1.14
CA MET A 152 -2.71 4.11 -1.56
C MET A 152 -2.09 3.47 -0.33
N LEU A 153 -1.67 2.21 -0.42
CA LEU A 153 -1.21 1.49 0.77
C LEU A 153 -0.11 2.20 1.57
N PRO A 154 0.94 2.79 0.97
CA PRO A 154 1.94 3.54 1.74
C PRO A 154 1.38 4.81 2.38
N GLU A 155 0.43 5.48 1.71
CA GLU A 155 -0.28 6.64 2.28
C GLU A 155 -1.13 6.23 3.50
N TYR A 156 -1.84 5.09 3.39
CA TYR A 156 -2.61 4.56 4.51
C TYR A 156 -1.73 4.21 5.71
N LEU A 157 -0.59 3.55 5.50
CA LEU A 157 0.33 3.21 6.59
C LEU A 157 0.95 4.48 7.23
N SER A 158 1.20 5.51 6.42
CA SER A 158 1.64 6.82 6.92
C SER A 158 0.52 7.51 7.72
N PHE A 159 -0.72 7.46 7.24
CA PHE A 159 -1.90 7.94 7.95
C PHE A 159 -2.10 7.19 9.28
N TYR A 160 -1.96 5.86 9.27
CA TYR A 160 -2.07 5.03 10.47
C TYR A 160 -1.08 5.44 11.58
N LEU A 161 0.14 5.86 11.21
CA LEU A 161 1.14 6.32 12.17
C LEU A 161 0.93 7.77 12.62
N SER A 162 0.52 8.65 11.72
CA SER A 162 0.51 10.11 11.94
C SER A 162 -0.87 10.68 12.29
N GLY A 163 -1.95 9.98 11.91
CA GLY A 163 -3.32 10.52 11.96
C GLY A 163 -3.60 11.59 10.89
N VAL A 164 -2.69 11.81 9.95
CA VAL A 164 -2.83 12.82 8.89
C VAL A 164 -2.93 12.14 7.53
N LYS A 165 -4.02 12.39 6.82
CA LYS A 165 -4.20 11.93 5.43
C LYS A 165 -3.45 12.87 4.48
N ALA A 166 -2.67 12.30 3.59
CA ALA A 166 -2.02 13.01 2.50
C ALA A 166 -1.97 12.11 1.27
N HIS A 167 -2.15 12.68 0.10
CA HIS A 167 -1.93 12.03 -1.19
C HIS A 167 -0.64 12.57 -1.80
N GLU A 168 0.08 11.71 -2.48
CA GLU A 168 1.20 12.12 -3.32
C GLU A 168 0.65 12.60 -4.68
N ASP A 169 1.14 13.75 -5.16
CA ASP A 169 0.77 14.35 -6.45
C ASP A 169 1.58 13.77 -7.63
#